data_f04a64309266d28f045d5423664a19dd
#
_entry.id   f04a64309266d28f045d5423664a19dd
#
_cell.length_a   1.000
_cell.length_b   1.000
_cell.length_c   1.000
_cell.angle_alpha   90.00
_cell.angle_beta   90.00
_cell.angle_gamma   90.00
#
_symmetry.space_group_name_H-M   'P 1'
#
loop_
_entity.id
_entity.type
_entity.pdbx_description
1 polymer ?
#
loop_
_entity_poly.entity_id
_entity_poly.type
_entity_poly.pdbx_seq_one_letter_code
_entity_poly.pdbx_strand_id
1 'polypeptide(L)'
;MKENGVQTIDRTFDIIELLSAAPNGMGVTEIGKKLGLHKSTVYRLINALVRRGYLEKEQNTGLYRIGLKFVEISGLYLQQIELKTEAVPFMRQLSEQTGQVTHLAILDETEVVYIEKIDVMQSLRMYSQIGKRIPVHCSALGKVLLSAQNNVSLENTLKKIKFTRFTENTITDAAEFRKEIEKARQKGWAADNEEHEKGIRCIAAPIRDFTGKVIAALSITGSRNIITPEKDDYYGKLVMEAADNISKRLGFTRKVD
;
A
#
# COMPACT_ATOMS: atom_id res chain seq x y z
N MET A 1 -25.75 7.08 13.42
CA MET A 1 -26.50 5.82 13.24
C MET A 1 -25.52 4.69 13.52
N LYS A 2 -25.78 3.82 14.52
CA LYS A 2 -25.00 2.59 14.70
C LYS A 2 -25.40 1.68 13.53
N GLU A 3 -24.47 1.39 12.64
CA GLU A 3 -24.65 0.33 11.63
C GLU A 3 -24.95 -0.97 12.37
N ASN A 4 -26.07 -1.60 12.00
CA ASN A 4 -26.42 -2.93 12.49
C ASN A 4 -25.53 -3.99 11.83
N GLY A 5 -24.24 -3.98 12.17
CA GLY A 5 -23.31 -5.04 11.80
C GLY A 5 -23.74 -6.35 12.46
N VAL A 6 -23.47 -7.48 11.80
CA VAL A 6 -23.68 -8.79 12.40
C VAL A 6 -22.58 -9.04 13.41
N GLN A 7 -22.85 -8.74 14.68
CA GLN A 7 -21.88 -8.71 15.79
C GLN A 7 -20.89 -9.92 15.83
N THR A 8 -21.36 -11.09 15.39
CA THR A 8 -20.52 -12.29 15.32
C THR A 8 -19.47 -12.17 14.22
N ILE A 9 -19.82 -11.57 13.09
CA ILE A 9 -18.91 -11.36 11.95
C ILE A 9 -17.87 -10.31 12.33
N ASP A 10 -18.31 -9.18 12.87
CA ASP A 10 -17.42 -8.10 13.29
C ASP A 10 -16.36 -8.62 14.29
N ARG A 11 -16.81 -9.33 15.34
CA ARG A 11 -15.90 -9.95 16.31
C ARG A 11 -14.94 -10.97 15.71
N THR A 12 -15.33 -11.62 14.63
CA THR A 12 -14.47 -12.57 13.91
C THR A 12 -13.35 -11.83 13.18
N PHE A 13 -13.68 -10.72 12.53
CA PHE A 13 -12.68 -9.86 11.89
C PHE A 13 -11.75 -9.20 12.92
N ASP A 14 -12.29 -8.69 14.03
CA ASP A 14 -11.48 -8.14 15.13
C ASP A 14 -10.40 -9.11 15.61
N ILE A 15 -10.74 -10.42 15.72
CA ILE A 15 -9.79 -11.47 16.11
C ILE A 15 -8.71 -11.65 15.04
N ILE A 16 -9.08 -11.67 13.76
CA ILE A 16 -8.14 -11.80 12.64
C ILE A 16 -7.18 -10.61 12.61
N GLU A 17 -7.71 -9.40 12.70
CA GLU A 17 -6.91 -8.16 12.67
C GLU A 17 -5.97 -8.07 13.86
N LEU A 18 -6.45 -8.41 15.07
CA LEU A 18 -5.61 -8.46 16.26
C LEU A 18 -4.45 -9.44 16.12
N LEU A 19 -4.70 -10.64 15.58
CA LEU A 19 -3.68 -11.67 15.38
C LEU A 19 -2.73 -11.35 14.23
N SER A 20 -3.18 -10.61 13.22
CA SER A 20 -2.30 -10.17 12.13
C SER A 20 -1.19 -9.22 12.60
N ALA A 21 -1.45 -8.45 13.65
CA ALA A 21 -0.49 -7.57 14.30
C ALA A 21 0.38 -8.27 15.37
N ALA A 22 0.17 -9.58 15.60
CA ALA A 22 0.86 -10.36 16.63
C ALA A 22 1.63 -11.55 16.02
N PRO A 23 2.84 -11.35 15.49
CA PRO A 23 3.60 -12.39 14.79
C PRO A 23 3.91 -13.63 15.65
N ASN A 24 4.01 -13.44 16.97
CA ASN A 24 4.24 -14.52 17.93
C ASN A 24 2.95 -15.24 18.37
N GLY A 25 1.78 -14.81 17.86
CA GLY A 25 0.49 -15.33 18.25
C GLY A 25 0.01 -14.87 19.63
N MET A 26 -1.24 -15.22 19.97
CA MET A 26 -1.86 -14.92 21.27
C MET A 26 -2.70 -16.06 21.79
N GLY A 27 -2.84 -16.14 23.12
CA GLY A 27 -3.74 -17.06 23.79
C GLY A 27 -5.19 -16.53 23.86
N VAL A 28 -6.18 -17.44 23.97
CA VAL A 28 -7.61 -17.10 24.04
C VAL A 28 -7.93 -16.06 25.13
N THR A 29 -7.29 -16.16 26.29
CA THR A 29 -7.53 -15.25 27.42
C THR A 29 -7.03 -13.84 27.13
N GLU A 30 -5.89 -13.72 26.46
CA GLU A 30 -5.31 -12.42 26.08
C GLU A 30 -6.17 -11.75 25.00
N ILE A 31 -6.57 -12.51 23.97
CA ILE A 31 -7.49 -12.03 22.92
C ILE A 31 -8.79 -11.53 23.53
N GLY A 32 -9.38 -12.31 24.44
CA GLY A 32 -10.60 -11.90 25.14
C GLY A 32 -10.44 -10.61 25.91
N LYS A 33 -9.32 -10.44 26.62
CA LYS A 33 -9.02 -9.21 27.37
C LYS A 33 -8.87 -7.99 26.44
N LYS A 34 -8.16 -8.14 25.33
CA LYS A 34 -7.91 -7.03 24.37
C LYS A 34 -9.18 -6.60 23.64
N LEU A 35 -10.07 -7.54 23.31
CA LEU A 35 -11.31 -7.26 22.57
C LEU A 35 -12.55 -7.08 23.47
N GLY A 36 -12.41 -7.19 24.79
CA GLY A 36 -13.55 -7.10 25.72
C GLY A 36 -14.54 -8.26 25.56
N LEU A 37 -14.08 -9.46 25.14
CA LEU A 37 -14.92 -10.61 24.88
C LEU A 37 -14.76 -11.70 25.93
N HIS A 38 -15.87 -12.39 26.24
CA HIS A 38 -15.80 -13.58 27.10
C HIS A 38 -14.98 -14.70 26.45
N LYS A 39 -14.19 -15.40 27.24
CA LYS A 39 -13.32 -16.52 26.80
C LYS A 39 -14.05 -17.56 25.98
N SER A 40 -15.26 -17.92 26.34
CA SER A 40 -16.12 -18.89 25.59
C SER A 40 -16.48 -18.41 24.20
N THR A 41 -16.76 -17.09 24.04
CA THR A 41 -17.05 -16.49 22.72
C THR A 41 -15.80 -16.52 21.85
N VAL A 42 -14.65 -16.07 22.36
CA VAL A 42 -13.37 -16.10 21.64
C VAL A 42 -13.02 -17.52 21.22
N TYR A 43 -13.12 -18.49 22.13
CA TYR A 43 -12.81 -19.89 21.83
C TYR A 43 -13.67 -20.46 20.70
N ARG A 44 -14.99 -20.17 20.71
CA ARG A 44 -15.91 -20.61 19.65
C ARG A 44 -15.55 -20.03 18.29
N LEU A 45 -15.24 -18.71 18.22
CA LEU A 45 -14.87 -18.04 16.99
C LEU A 45 -13.52 -18.53 16.45
N ILE A 46 -12.51 -18.63 17.32
CA ILE A 46 -11.20 -19.15 16.96
C ILE A 46 -11.28 -20.58 16.41
N ASN A 47 -12.04 -21.46 17.06
CA ASN A 47 -12.20 -22.84 16.58
C ASN A 47 -12.85 -22.90 15.19
N ALA A 48 -13.78 -22.00 14.88
CA ALA A 48 -14.37 -21.90 13.55
C ALA A 48 -13.31 -21.47 12.51
N LEU A 49 -12.46 -20.50 12.85
CA LEU A 49 -11.38 -20.01 11.99
C LEU A 49 -10.28 -21.07 11.80
N VAL A 50 -9.89 -21.79 12.85
CA VAL A 50 -8.90 -22.88 12.78
C VAL A 50 -9.39 -24.01 11.88
N ARG A 51 -10.64 -24.47 12.02
CA ARG A 51 -11.21 -25.51 11.14
C ARG A 51 -11.19 -25.14 9.66
N ARG A 52 -11.20 -23.85 9.34
CA ARG A 52 -11.19 -23.32 7.98
C ARG A 52 -9.79 -22.91 7.50
N GLY A 53 -8.76 -23.08 8.35
CA GLY A 53 -7.37 -22.74 8.03
C GLY A 53 -7.04 -21.23 8.08
N TYR A 54 -7.97 -20.37 8.51
CA TYR A 54 -7.72 -18.94 8.70
C TYR A 54 -6.81 -18.65 9.90
N LEU A 55 -6.89 -19.49 10.93
CA LEU A 55 -5.97 -19.47 12.07
C LEU A 55 -5.30 -20.83 12.24
N GLU A 56 -4.13 -20.83 12.85
CA GLU A 56 -3.41 -22.01 13.27
C GLU A 56 -3.18 -21.95 14.76
N LYS A 57 -3.22 -23.13 15.41
CA LYS A 57 -2.83 -23.29 16.82
C LYS A 57 -1.46 -23.93 16.87
N GLU A 58 -0.52 -23.25 17.47
CA GLU A 58 0.81 -23.80 17.71
C GLU A 58 0.75 -24.86 18.83
N GLN A 59 1.24 -26.06 18.54
CA GLN A 59 1.07 -27.20 19.45
C GLN A 59 1.85 -27.05 20.76
N ASN A 60 3.04 -26.45 20.71
CA ASN A 60 3.92 -26.33 21.88
C ASN A 60 3.49 -25.25 22.87
N THR A 61 2.99 -24.12 22.35
CA THR A 61 2.65 -22.96 23.18
C THR A 61 1.14 -22.84 23.42
N GLY A 62 0.33 -23.47 22.56
CA GLY A 62 -1.12 -23.32 22.57
C GLY A 62 -1.61 -21.96 22.07
N LEU A 63 -0.71 -21.11 21.55
CA LEU A 63 -1.03 -19.82 20.99
C LEU A 63 -1.67 -19.94 19.61
N TYR A 64 -2.48 -18.95 19.22
CA TYR A 64 -3.12 -18.87 17.92
C TYR A 64 -2.45 -17.79 17.09
N ARG A 65 -2.25 -18.06 15.80
CA ARG A 65 -1.68 -17.14 14.82
C ARG A 65 -2.44 -17.22 13.50
N ILE A 66 -2.15 -16.30 12.59
CA ILE A 66 -2.69 -16.29 11.23
C ILE A 66 -2.29 -17.55 10.49
N GLY A 67 -3.27 -18.21 9.85
CA GLY A 67 -3.11 -19.46 9.11
C GLY A 67 -2.87 -19.24 7.61
N LEU A 68 -2.46 -20.31 6.93
CA LEU A 68 -2.10 -20.31 5.51
C LEU A 68 -3.26 -19.98 4.55
N LYS A 69 -4.52 -20.05 4.99
CA LYS A 69 -5.69 -19.73 4.15
C LYS A 69 -5.67 -18.32 3.61
N PHE A 70 -5.08 -17.38 4.34
CA PHE A 70 -4.88 -16.02 3.83
C PHE A 70 -3.90 -15.96 2.66
N VAL A 71 -2.84 -16.78 2.68
CA VAL A 71 -1.89 -16.87 1.56
C VAL A 71 -2.58 -17.44 0.32
N GLU A 72 -3.42 -18.48 0.46
CA GLU A 72 -4.18 -19.05 -0.66
C GLU A 72 -5.11 -17.99 -1.29
N ILE A 73 -5.92 -17.31 -0.46
CA ILE A 73 -6.88 -16.30 -0.94
C ILE A 73 -6.15 -15.12 -1.58
N SER A 74 -5.09 -14.63 -0.94
CA SER A 74 -4.27 -13.55 -1.50
C SER A 74 -3.61 -13.97 -2.80
N GLY A 75 -3.11 -15.21 -2.90
CA GLY A 75 -2.50 -15.75 -4.10
C GLY A 75 -3.48 -15.81 -5.28
N LEU A 76 -4.69 -16.28 -5.06
CA LEU A 76 -5.75 -16.31 -6.08
C LEU A 76 -6.14 -14.90 -6.54
N TYR A 77 -6.29 -13.96 -5.61
CA TYR A 77 -6.57 -12.57 -5.94
C TYR A 77 -5.43 -11.93 -6.73
N LEU A 78 -4.18 -12.13 -6.30
CA LEU A 78 -3.00 -11.57 -6.95
C LEU A 78 -2.74 -12.18 -8.34
N GLN A 79 -3.10 -13.45 -8.58
CA GLN A 79 -3.01 -14.08 -9.90
C GLN A 79 -3.99 -13.48 -10.92
N GLN A 80 -5.13 -12.96 -10.47
CA GLN A 80 -6.10 -12.29 -11.33
C GLN A 80 -5.66 -10.86 -11.73
N ILE A 81 -4.62 -10.32 -11.10
CA ILE A 81 -4.07 -9.01 -11.43
C ILE A 81 -2.96 -9.20 -12.46
N GLU A 82 -3.29 -9.16 -13.75
CA GLU A 82 -2.32 -9.10 -14.86
C GLU A 82 -1.28 -7.99 -14.64
N LEU A 83 -1.69 -6.89 -14.02
CA LEU A 83 -0.84 -5.78 -13.63
C LEU A 83 0.43 -6.21 -12.89
N LYS A 84 0.32 -7.10 -11.89
CA LYS A 84 1.48 -7.54 -11.11
C LYS A 84 2.46 -8.33 -11.99
N THR A 85 1.94 -9.28 -12.77
CA THR A 85 2.74 -10.13 -13.65
C THR A 85 3.50 -9.29 -14.68
N GLU A 86 2.83 -8.29 -15.27
CA GLU A 86 3.44 -7.40 -16.25
C GLU A 86 4.40 -6.37 -15.63
N ALA A 87 4.18 -5.97 -14.37
CA ALA A 87 5.00 -4.96 -13.70
C ALA A 87 6.35 -5.51 -13.18
N VAL A 88 6.38 -6.74 -12.67
CA VAL A 88 7.56 -7.32 -11.97
C VAL A 88 8.87 -7.23 -12.76
N PRO A 89 8.93 -7.54 -14.07
CA PRO A 89 10.18 -7.42 -14.84
C PRO A 89 10.73 -5.97 -14.85
N PHE A 90 9.88 -4.98 -15.06
CA PHE A 90 10.27 -3.57 -15.10
C PHE A 90 10.61 -3.01 -13.72
N MET A 91 9.90 -3.45 -12.68
CA MET A 91 10.24 -3.12 -11.29
C MET A 91 11.64 -3.63 -10.93
N ARG A 92 11.97 -4.86 -11.32
CA ARG A 92 13.31 -5.44 -11.09
C ARG A 92 14.38 -4.64 -11.82
N GLN A 93 14.19 -4.37 -13.12
CA GLN A 93 15.11 -3.57 -13.92
C GLN A 93 15.33 -2.18 -13.31
N LEU A 94 14.25 -1.50 -12.88
CA LEU A 94 14.32 -0.19 -12.23
C LEU A 94 15.08 -0.27 -10.90
N SER A 95 14.83 -1.32 -10.09
CA SER A 95 15.54 -1.54 -8.83
C SER A 95 17.02 -1.80 -9.04
N GLU A 96 17.40 -2.60 -10.03
CA GLU A 96 18.80 -2.85 -10.42
C GLU A 96 19.50 -1.58 -10.91
N GLN A 97 18.83 -0.81 -11.77
CA GLN A 97 19.38 0.43 -12.36
C GLN A 97 19.58 1.53 -11.32
N THR A 98 18.69 1.64 -10.35
CA THR A 98 18.71 2.73 -9.35
C THR A 98 19.39 2.33 -8.04
N GLY A 99 19.50 1.02 -7.77
CA GLY A 99 19.90 0.50 -6.46
C GLY A 99 18.88 0.76 -5.36
N GLN A 100 17.62 1.09 -5.73
CA GLN A 100 16.58 1.48 -4.80
C GLN A 100 15.46 0.44 -4.75
N VAL A 101 14.71 0.44 -3.63
CA VAL A 101 13.51 -0.39 -3.50
C VAL A 101 12.42 0.14 -4.41
N THR A 102 11.75 -0.74 -5.16
CA THR A 102 10.58 -0.39 -5.97
C THR A 102 9.30 -0.91 -5.33
N HIS A 103 8.22 -0.11 -5.42
CA HIS A 103 6.90 -0.50 -4.97
C HIS A 103 5.87 -0.29 -6.08
N LEU A 104 4.96 -1.25 -6.18
CA LEU A 104 3.73 -1.14 -6.96
C LEU A 104 2.56 -1.00 -6.00
N ALA A 105 1.69 -0.04 -6.25
CA ALA A 105 0.58 0.22 -5.35
C ALA A 105 -0.67 0.68 -6.09
N ILE A 106 -1.81 0.46 -5.45
CA ILE A 106 -3.14 0.90 -5.90
C ILE A 106 -3.74 1.88 -4.89
N LEU A 107 -4.72 2.64 -5.35
CA LEU A 107 -5.51 3.52 -4.50
C LEU A 107 -6.71 2.75 -3.93
N ASP A 108 -6.88 2.84 -2.62
CA ASP A 108 -8.10 2.41 -1.94
C ASP A 108 -8.59 3.53 -1.03
N GLU A 109 -9.65 4.20 -1.45
CA GLU A 109 -10.22 5.41 -0.83
C GLU A 109 -9.19 6.52 -0.59
N THR A 110 -8.68 6.67 0.64
CA THR A 110 -7.71 7.69 1.05
C THR A 110 -6.34 7.10 1.40
N GLU A 111 -6.13 5.85 1.01
CA GLU A 111 -4.89 5.14 1.30
C GLU A 111 -4.30 4.50 0.04
N VAL A 112 -2.99 4.37 0.07
CA VAL A 112 -2.22 3.60 -0.90
C VAL A 112 -2.01 2.21 -0.34
N VAL A 113 -2.27 1.17 -1.14
CA VAL A 113 -2.04 -0.23 -0.76
C VAL A 113 -0.91 -0.80 -1.61
N TYR A 114 0.16 -1.26 -0.97
CA TYR A 114 1.25 -1.94 -1.66
C TYR A 114 0.81 -3.32 -2.14
N ILE A 115 0.93 -3.59 -3.44
CA ILE A 115 0.60 -4.89 -4.04
C ILE A 115 1.83 -5.66 -4.49
N GLU A 116 2.98 -4.97 -4.67
CA GLU A 116 4.27 -5.61 -4.92
C GLU A 116 5.43 -4.75 -4.40
N LYS A 117 6.54 -5.41 -4.04
CA LYS A 117 7.79 -4.80 -3.61
C LYS A 117 8.97 -5.57 -4.19
N ILE A 118 9.95 -4.89 -4.75
CA ILE A 118 11.22 -5.48 -5.17
C ILE A 118 12.38 -4.71 -4.53
N ASP A 119 13.28 -5.44 -3.88
CA ASP A 119 14.49 -4.94 -3.25
C ASP A 119 15.65 -5.86 -3.64
N VAL A 120 16.38 -5.49 -4.72
CA VAL A 120 17.46 -6.34 -5.25
C VAL A 120 18.71 -6.24 -4.40
N MET A 121 18.92 -5.09 -3.75
CA MET A 121 20.16 -4.81 -3.02
C MET A 121 20.06 -5.12 -1.52
N GLN A 122 18.86 -5.43 -1.02
CA GLN A 122 18.58 -5.63 0.42
C GLN A 122 19.18 -4.54 1.33
N SER A 123 19.32 -3.34 0.76
CA SER A 123 20.15 -2.25 1.30
C SER A 123 19.48 -1.47 2.43
N LEU A 124 18.18 -1.58 2.59
CA LEU A 124 17.41 -0.90 3.62
C LEU A 124 16.45 -1.89 4.28
N ARG A 125 16.51 -2.00 5.61
CA ARG A 125 15.43 -2.64 6.38
C ARG A 125 14.21 -1.74 6.35
N MET A 126 13.51 -1.72 5.22
CA MET A 126 12.27 -0.97 5.10
C MET A 126 11.10 -1.79 5.63
N TYR A 127 10.31 -1.18 6.47
CA TYR A 127 9.06 -1.76 7.00
C TYR A 127 7.91 -1.81 5.98
N SER A 128 8.23 -1.61 4.67
CA SER A 128 7.24 -1.77 3.61
C SER A 128 7.01 -3.24 3.31
N GLN A 129 5.75 -3.66 3.34
CA GLN A 129 5.31 -5.03 3.06
C GLN A 129 4.11 -4.98 2.11
N ILE A 130 3.94 -6.03 1.31
CA ILE A 130 2.72 -6.21 0.51
C ILE A 130 1.52 -6.22 1.45
N GLY A 131 0.45 -5.51 1.06
CA GLY A 131 -0.75 -5.31 1.87
C GLY A 131 -0.67 -4.15 2.86
N LYS A 132 0.52 -3.57 3.11
CA LYS A 132 0.63 -2.37 3.96
C LYS A 132 -0.08 -1.19 3.31
N ARG A 133 -0.78 -0.43 4.15
CA ARG A 133 -1.54 0.76 3.80
C ARG A 133 -0.81 2.00 4.30
N ILE A 134 -0.75 3.03 3.50
CA ILE A 134 -0.22 4.34 3.89
C ILE A 134 -1.15 5.45 3.41
N PRO A 135 -1.32 6.53 4.18
CA PRO A 135 -2.17 7.64 3.77
C PRO A 135 -1.65 8.31 2.49
N VAL A 136 -2.57 8.72 1.62
CA VAL A 136 -2.22 9.35 0.32
C VAL A 136 -1.45 10.66 0.48
N HIS A 137 -1.71 11.44 1.54
CA HIS A 137 -1.20 12.81 1.69
C HIS A 137 0.30 12.89 2.04
N CYS A 138 0.90 11.80 2.50
CA CYS A 138 2.31 11.72 2.86
C CYS A 138 3.09 10.74 1.98
N SER A 139 2.69 10.56 0.72
CA SER A 139 3.27 9.56 -0.17
C SER A 139 3.31 10.03 -1.61
N ALA A 140 4.43 9.82 -2.29
CA ALA A 140 4.58 10.08 -3.72
C ALA A 140 3.54 9.29 -4.55
N LEU A 141 3.31 8.01 -4.19
CA LEU A 141 2.31 7.15 -4.82
C LEU A 141 0.90 7.75 -4.70
N GLY A 142 0.54 8.25 -3.49
CA GLY A 142 -0.75 8.87 -3.25
C GLY A 142 -0.97 10.15 -4.09
N LYS A 143 0.03 11.02 -4.17
CA LYS A 143 -0.02 12.24 -5.02
C LYS A 143 -0.27 11.89 -6.49
N VAL A 144 0.44 10.89 -7.01
CA VAL A 144 0.31 10.42 -8.39
C VAL A 144 -1.06 9.79 -8.66
N LEU A 145 -1.53 8.92 -7.77
CA LEU A 145 -2.84 8.26 -7.93
C LEU A 145 -3.99 9.27 -7.90
N LEU A 146 -3.93 10.26 -6.99
CA LEU A 146 -4.92 11.31 -6.92
C LEU A 146 -4.82 12.33 -8.07
N SER A 147 -3.63 12.51 -8.66
CA SER A 147 -3.46 13.41 -9.80
C SER A 147 -4.27 13.00 -11.03
N ALA A 148 -4.65 11.73 -11.13
CA ALA A 148 -5.46 11.18 -12.20
C ALA A 148 -6.98 11.36 -12.00
N GLN A 149 -7.41 11.74 -10.80
CA GLN A 149 -8.83 11.97 -10.53
C GLN A 149 -9.31 13.28 -11.19
N ASN A 150 -10.57 13.29 -11.62
CA ASN A 150 -11.23 14.55 -11.99
C ASN A 150 -11.46 15.43 -10.75
N ASN A 151 -11.73 16.71 -10.96
CA ASN A 151 -11.85 17.67 -9.88
C ASN A 151 -12.94 17.32 -8.85
N VAL A 152 -14.08 16.77 -9.29
CA VAL A 152 -15.19 16.40 -8.39
C VAL A 152 -14.79 15.22 -7.50
N SER A 153 -14.19 14.20 -8.08
CA SER A 153 -13.70 13.03 -7.34
C SER A 153 -12.58 13.42 -6.37
N LEU A 154 -11.64 14.24 -6.81
CA LEU A 154 -10.54 14.73 -5.98
C LEU A 154 -11.06 15.51 -4.76
N GLU A 155 -12.03 16.43 -4.95
CA GLU A 155 -12.64 17.16 -3.84
C GLU A 155 -13.30 16.24 -2.82
N ASN A 156 -14.02 15.22 -3.30
CA ASN A 156 -14.65 14.24 -2.41
C ASN A 156 -13.62 13.41 -1.64
N THR A 157 -12.49 13.08 -2.28
CA THR A 157 -11.39 12.37 -1.61
C THR A 157 -10.71 13.26 -0.58
N LEU A 158 -10.38 14.52 -0.93
CA LEU A 158 -9.72 15.46 -0.02
C LEU A 158 -10.51 15.69 1.27
N LYS A 159 -11.85 15.74 1.20
CA LYS A 159 -12.72 15.88 2.38
C LYS A 159 -12.66 14.69 3.34
N LYS A 160 -12.29 13.50 2.86
CA LYS A 160 -12.19 12.27 3.66
C LYS A 160 -10.81 12.07 4.27
N ILE A 161 -9.76 12.73 3.76
CA ILE A 161 -8.39 12.55 4.23
C ILE A 161 -8.25 13.08 5.65
N LYS A 162 -7.67 12.26 6.52
CA LYS A 162 -7.17 12.67 7.83
C LYS A 162 -5.70 13.08 7.66
N PHE A 163 -5.43 14.38 7.65
CA PHE A 163 -4.08 14.93 7.48
C PHE A 163 -3.24 14.78 8.75
N THR A 164 -2.94 13.52 9.12
CA THR A 164 -2.12 13.20 10.29
C THR A 164 -0.66 13.54 10.03
N ARG A 165 0.01 14.19 10.98
CA ARG A 165 1.43 14.49 10.90
C ARG A 165 2.28 13.28 11.30
N PHE A 166 3.21 12.88 10.45
CA PHE A 166 4.19 11.80 10.69
C PHE A 166 5.59 12.36 10.92
N THR A 167 5.93 13.43 10.18
CA THR A 167 7.21 14.13 10.27
C THR A 167 6.99 15.64 10.29
N GLU A 168 8.06 16.40 10.39
CA GLU A 168 8.02 17.86 10.24
C GLU A 168 7.62 18.31 8.80
N ASN A 169 7.91 17.45 7.79
CA ASN A 169 7.64 17.71 6.38
C ASN A 169 6.25 17.20 5.92
N THR A 170 5.52 16.49 6.78
CA THR A 170 4.18 15.99 6.39
C THR A 170 3.26 17.15 6.03
N ILE A 171 2.66 17.07 4.84
CA ILE A 171 1.62 18.02 4.41
C ILE A 171 0.37 17.76 5.25
N THR A 172 -0.05 18.79 5.99
CA THR A 172 -1.22 18.70 6.90
C THR A 172 -2.37 19.60 6.49
N ASP A 173 -2.26 20.26 5.34
CA ASP A 173 -3.27 21.14 4.78
C ASP A 173 -3.76 20.67 3.41
N ALA A 174 -5.07 20.65 3.22
CA ALA A 174 -5.68 20.15 1.99
C ALA A 174 -5.36 21.03 0.76
N ALA A 175 -5.22 22.36 0.93
CA ALA A 175 -4.92 23.26 -0.16
C ALA A 175 -3.45 23.13 -0.59
N GLU A 176 -2.54 22.90 0.36
CA GLU A 176 -1.15 22.59 0.07
C GLU A 176 -1.02 21.25 -0.65
N PHE A 177 -1.69 20.21 -0.13
CA PHE A 177 -1.69 18.89 -0.76
C PHE A 177 -2.25 18.91 -2.18
N ARG A 178 -3.30 19.69 -2.43
CA ARG A 178 -3.85 19.94 -3.77
C ARG A 178 -2.79 20.49 -4.74
N LYS A 179 -1.97 21.45 -4.30
CA LYS A 179 -0.89 22.01 -5.12
C LYS A 179 0.13 20.93 -5.53
N GLU A 180 0.46 20.03 -4.61
CA GLU A 180 1.37 18.91 -4.90
C GLU A 180 0.74 17.91 -5.89
N ILE A 181 -0.56 17.63 -5.77
CA ILE A 181 -1.31 16.81 -6.73
C ILE A 181 -1.30 17.45 -8.13
N GLU A 182 -1.51 18.76 -8.21
CA GLU A 182 -1.49 19.49 -9.48
C GLU A 182 -0.09 19.50 -10.11
N LYS A 183 0.97 19.68 -9.32
CA LYS A 183 2.36 19.52 -9.78
C LYS A 183 2.60 18.10 -10.32
N ALA A 184 2.11 17.07 -9.63
CA ALA A 184 2.22 15.69 -10.08
C ALA A 184 1.49 15.46 -11.43
N ARG A 185 0.33 16.09 -11.61
CA ARG A 185 -0.43 16.06 -12.88
C ARG A 185 0.36 16.67 -14.04
N GLN A 186 1.01 17.79 -13.80
CA GLN A 186 1.79 18.51 -14.83
C GLN A 186 3.10 17.81 -15.16
N LYS A 187 3.81 17.31 -14.13
CA LYS A 187 5.11 16.65 -14.30
C LYS A 187 5.01 15.20 -14.77
N GLY A 188 3.90 14.51 -14.48
CA GLY A 188 3.76 13.06 -14.70
C GLY A 188 4.41 12.20 -13.62
N TRP A 189 4.98 12.81 -12.58
CA TRP A 189 5.58 12.14 -11.42
C TRP A 189 5.45 13.01 -10.16
N ALA A 190 5.61 12.40 -8.99
CA ALA A 190 5.64 13.11 -7.70
C ALA A 190 6.76 12.62 -6.80
N ALA A 191 7.20 13.49 -5.90
CA ALA A 191 8.11 13.16 -4.81
C ALA A 191 7.39 13.12 -3.46
N ASP A 192 7.85 12.25 -2.57
CA ASP A 192 7.68 12.32 -1.13
C ASP A 192 9.02 12.75 -0.53
N ASN A 193 9.03 13.91 0.10
CA ASN A 193 10.22 14.51 0.68
C ASN A 193 10.25 14.31 2.20
N GLU A 194 10.49 13.08 2.65
CA GLU A 194 10.48 12.73 4.07
C GLU A 194 9.12 13.02 4.76
N GLU A 195 8.01 12.91 4.03
CA GLU A 195 6.68 13.27 4.53
C GLU A 195 6.07 12.16 5.39
N HIS A 196 6.36 10.90 5.08
CA HIS A 196 5.92 9.75 5.85
C HIS A 196 6.97 9.28 6.85
N GLU A 197 8.24 9.25 6.46
CA GLU A 197 9.33 8.74 7.28
C GLU A 197 10.59 9.61 7.11
N LYS A 198 11.18 10.06 8.24
CA LYS A 198 12.38 10.89 8.24
C LYS A 198 13.57 10.12 7.66
N GLY A 199 14.33 10.78 6.78
CA GLY A 199 15.48 10.20 6.11
C GLY A 199 15.14 9.37 4.85
N ILE A 200 13.86 9.18 4.54
CA ILE A 200 13.38 8.42 3.37
C ILE A 200 12.73 9.36 2.36
N ARG A 201 13.09 9.19 1.08
CA ARG A 201 12.44 9.89 -0.03
C ARG A 201 11.95 8.88 -1.07
N CYS A 202 10.85 9.25 -1.75
CA CYS A 202 10.25 8.43 -2.79
C CYS A 202 9.98 9.28 -4.04
N ILE A 203 10.09 8.66 -5.20
CA ILE A 203 9.61 9.22 -6.48
C ILE A 203 8.66 8.22 -7.10
N ALA A 204 7.49 8.68 -7.56
CA ALA A 204 6.45 7.82 -8.14
C ALA A 204 5.92 8.33 -9.47
N ALA A 205 5.44 7.41 -10.33
CA ALA A 205 4.78 7.69 -11.60
C ALA A 205 3.55 6.79 -11.81
N PRO A 206 2.53 7.23 -12.60
CA PRO A 206 1.28 6.51 -12.79
C PRO A 206 1.41 5.38 -13.80
N ILE A 207 0.70 4.28 -13.55
CA ILE A 207 0.52 3.17 -14.50
C ILE A 207 -0.91 3.24 -15.03
N ARG A 208 -1.06 3.13 -16.35
CA ARG A 208 -2.33 3.23 -17.08
C ARG A 208 -2.72 1.90 -17.69
N ASP A 209 -4.02 1.66 -17.76
CA ASP A 209 -4.58 0.56 -18.53
C ASP A 209 -4.83 0.96 -20.00
N PHE A 210 -5.36 0.03 -20.81
CA PHE A 210 -5.69 0.22 -22.23
C PHE A 210 -6.71 1.36 -22.48
N THR A 211 -7.47 1.78 -21.48
CA THR A 211 -8.42 2.91 -21.57
C THR A 211 -7.73 4.26 -21.33
N GLY A 212 -6.48 4.26 -20.86
CA GLY A 212 -5.73 5.42 -20.40
C GLY A 212 -6.02 5.82 -18.96
N LYS A 213 -6.86 5.06 -18.25
CA LYS A 213 -7.14 5.28 -16.83
C LYS A 213 -5.93 4.87 -15.99
N VAL A 214 -5.55 5.70 -15.03
CA VAL A 214 -4.55 5.33 -14.03
C VAL A 214 -5.17 4.30 -13.07
N ILE A 215 -4.57 3.11 -13.02
CA ILE A 215 -5.03 1.98 -12.20
C ILE A 215 -4.08 1.67 -11.06
N ALA A 216 -2.83 2.10 -11.16
CA ALA A 216 -1.78 1.88 -10.18
C ALA A 216 -0.71 2.97 -10.27
N ALA A 217 0.26 2.92 -9.36
CA ALA A 217 1.47 3.72 -9.43
C ALA A 217 2.71 2.88 -9.07
N LEU A 218 3.83 3.21 -9.70
CA LEU A 218 5.15 2.66 -9.45
C LEU A 218 5.99 3.69 -8.72
N SER A 219 6.79 3.29 -7.73
CA SER A 219 7.76 4.17 -7.08
C SER A 219 9.12 3.53 -6.88
N ILE A 220 10.14 4.39 -6.76
CA ILE A 220 11.39 4.07 -6.07
C ILE A 220 11.36 4.68 -4.68
N THR A 221 12.05 4.03 -3.75
CA THR A 221 12.16 4.49 -2.36
C THR A 221 13.57 4.24 -1.86
N GLY A 222 14.16 5.24 -1.24
CA GLY A 222 15.52 5.14 -0.72
C GLY A 222 15.90 6.24 0.27
N SER A 223 17.16 6.21 0.73
CA SER A 223 17.69 7.24 1.62
C SER A 223 17.69 8.62 0.95
N ARG A 224 17.36 9.67 1.73
CA ARG A 224 17.47 11.07 1.30
C ARG A 224 18.87 11.46 0.83
N ASN A 225 19.89 10.73 1.25
CA ASN A 225 21.28 10.98 0.83
C ASN A 225 21.57 10.45 -0.59
N ILE A 226 20.69 9.58 -1.12
CA ILE A 226 20.80 9.00 -2.47
C ILE A 226 19.77 9.64 -3.40
N ILE A 227 18.50 9.64 -2.99
CA ILE A 227 17.40 10.32 -3.70
C ILE A 227 17.35 11.74 -3.18
N THR A 228 18.20 12.63 -3.73
CA THR A 228 18.25 14.05 -3.32
C THR A 228 17.33 14.90 -4.21
N PRO A 229 16.89 16.11 -3.75
CA PRO A 229 16.05 16.99 -4.55
C PRO A 229 16.64 17.37 -5.91
N GLU A 230 17.96 17.49 -6.00
CA GLU A 230 18.67 17.82 -7.25
C GLU A 230 18.59 16.69 -8.29
N LYS A 231 18.30 15.46 -7.84
CA LYS A 231 18.14 14.28 -8.68
C LYS A 231 16.68 13.92 -8.98
N ASP A 232 15.73 14.71 -8.50
CA ASP A 232 14.29 14.42 -8.66
C ASP A 232 13.88 14.25 -10.12
N ASP A 233 14.31 15.14 -11.01
CA ASP A 233 14.00 15.04 -12.44
C ASP A 233 14.66 13.81 -13.11
N TYR A 234 15.86 13.44 -12.67
CA TYR A 234 16.54 12.24 -13.15
C TYR A 234 15.78 10.97 -12.75
N TYR A 235 15.49 10.81 -11.47
CA TYR A 235 14.72 9.66 -10.99
C TYR A 235 13.27 9.69 -11.49
N GLY A 236 12.65 10.87 -11.60
CA GLY A 236 11.33 11.04 -12.19
C GLY A 236 11.23 10.48 -13.61
N LYS A 237 12.23 10.76 -14.46
CA LYS A 237 12.30 10.19 -15.82
C LYS A 237 12.40 8.67 -15.80
N LEU A 238 13.25 8.09 -14.96
CA LEU A 238 13.43 6.64 -14.88
C LEU A 238 12.15 5.93 -14.42
N VAL A 239 11.50 6.49 -13.38
CA VAL A 239 10.25 5.90 -12.87
C VAL A 239 9.12 6.03 -13.87
N MET A 240 9.02 7.18 -14.57
CA MET A 240 8.03 7.37 -15.65
C MET A 240 8.25 6.40 -16.80
N GLU A 241 9.51 6.19 -17.24
CA GLU A 241 9.84 5.25 -18.31
C GLU A 241 9.43 3.81 -17.93
N ALA A 242 9.76 3.38 -16.72
CA ALA A 242 9.35 2.07 -16.24
C ALA A 242 7.82 1.93 -16.14
N ALA A 243 7.14 2.95 -15.62
CA ALA A 243 5.67 2.98 -15.53
C ALA A 243 4.98 3.01 -16.91
N ASP A 244 5.53 3.75 -17.86
CA ASP A 244 5.06 3.78 -19.26
C ASP A 244 5.24 2.40 -19.94
N ASN A 245 6.36 1.72 -19.70
CA ASN A 245 6.59 0.37 -20.22
C ASN A 245 5.60 -0.65 -19.64
N ILE A 246 5.32 -0.59 -18.34
CA ILE A 246 4.26 -1.39 -17.72
C ILE A 246 2.90 -1.06 -18.35
N SER A 247 2.59 0.22 -18.53
CA SER A 247 1.32 0.67 -19.13
C SER A 247 1.15 0.13 -20.55
N LYS A 248 2.21 0.13 -21.37
CA LYS A 248 2.21 -0.47 -22.71
C LYS A 248 1.90 -1.97 -22.66
N ARG A 249 2.46 -2.70 -21.71
CA ARG A 249 2.15 -4.13 -21.49
C ARG A 249 0.68 -4.36 -21.14
N LEU A 250 0.06 -3.37 -20.47
CA LEU A 250 -1.37 -3.37 -20.14
C LEU A 250 -2.26 -2.81 -21.27
N GLY A 251 -1.69 -2.64 -22.48
CA GLY A 251 -2.42 -2.21 -23.67
C GLY A 251 -2.56 -0.68 -23.82
N PHE A 252 -1.91 0.12 -22.97
CA PHE A 252 -1.93 1.57 -23.14
C PHE A 252 -1.10 2.01 -24.33
N THR A 253 -1.71 2.73 -25.25
CA THR A 253 -1.02 3.42 -26.36
C THR A 253 -1.25 4.92 -26.23
N ARG A 254 -0.18 5.71 -26.09
CA ARG A 254 -0.32 7.17 -26.23
C ARG A 254 -0.84 7.44 -27.64
N LYS A 255 -2.00 8.10 -27.75
CA LYS A 255 -2.37 8.70 -29.03
C LYS A 255 -1.30 9.75 -29.32
N VAL A 256 -0.55 9.55 -30.41
CA VAL A 256 0.32 10.58 -30.97
C VAL A 256 -0.64 11.54 -31.66
N ASP A 257 -0.85 12.74 -31.05
CA ASP A 257 -1.53 13.87 -31.70
C ASP A 257 -0.60 14.48 -32.74
#